data_16486d733cadce6a3d5dd01feb4c9bb8
#
_entry.id   16486d733cadce6a3d5dd01feb4c9bb8
#
_cell.length_a   1.000
_cell.length_b   1.000
_cell.length_c   1.000
_cell.angle_alpha   90.00
_cell.angle_beta   90.00
_cell.angle_gamma   90.00
#
_symmetry.space_group_name_H-M   'P 1'
#
loop_
_entity.id
_entity.type
_entity.pdbx_description
1 polymer ?
#
loop_
_entity_poly.entity_id
_entity_poly.type
_entity_poly.pdbx_seq_one_letter_code
_entity_poly.pdbx_strand_id
1 'polypeptide(L)'
;VSEKVIMLGNEAFARGAYEAGCKVSAAYPGTPSTEISEYIAKYDEIYAEWSPNEKVAMEVAIGASLSGVRALASMKHVGLNVAADPLFTASYIGVNGGLVAIVADDPGLYSSQNEQDTRAIARAAKVPVLEPSDSNEAKEFVKFAFELSEKYDTPVIVRSTTRLSHSQGLVSLSERVVPEDKPYTRNIAKNVMMPGNAKGRHIAVEAREKALIEDACSFEINRIEYGDTKIGFITSGIPYQYVKEAFPKASVLKLGIVNPLPRRLIEEFAAKVETLYVIEELDPIIEEQVKSWGIKAIGKEILTVQGEYSVNMLKKAIAGESPDIAPAASVPNRPPILCPGCPHRSVYSVLNKLKIHAAGDIGCYTLGAVAPLNVVDTTICMGASISSLHGMEKAKGKDYIKNWVAVIGDSTFLHTGINSLIDMVYNKGTGTVMILDNSTTGMTGHQDHAATGKTLKGEATYAVDLATLCKAVGVNHVYEINAFDTEKLEKTVKEATALDEVAVIITK
;
A
#
# COMPACT_ATOMS: atom_id res chain seq x y z
N VAL A 1 7.55 35.37 -5.80
CA VAL A 1 6.38 34.63 -5.27
C VAL A 1 6.38 33.29 -5.98
N SER A 2 6.53 32.19 -5.25
CA SER A 2 6.41 30.85 -5.86
C SER A 2 5.01 30.68 -6.48
N GLU A 3 4.96 30.09 -7.67
CA GLU A 3 3.70 29.72 -8.30
C GLU A 3 2.94 28.75 -7.39
N LYS A 4 1.63 28.99 -7.21
CA LYS A 4 0.76 28.11 -6.45
C LYS A 4 -0.27 27.47 -7.37
N VAL A 5 -0.39 26.16 -7.29
CA VAL A 5 -1.34 25.37 -8.06
C VAL A 5 -2.18 24.49 -7.15
N ILE A 6 -3.36 24.10 -7.61
CA ILE A 6 -4.19 23.12 -6.91
C ILE A 6 -3.75 21.74 -7.36
N MET A 7 -3.41 20.86 -6.41
CA MET A 7 -3.01 19.47 -6.66
C MET A 7 -3.75 18.51 -5.73
N LEU A 8 -4.01 17.29 -6.22
CA LEU A 8 -4.33 16.15 -5.38
C LEU A 8 -3.12 15.80 -4.50
N GLY A 9 -3.33 15.13 -3.36
CA GLY A 9 -2.24 14.63 -2.53
C GLY A 9 -1.30 13.70 -3.31
N ASN A 10 -1.86 12.76 -4.10
CA ASN A 10 -1.06 11.86 -4.94
C ASN A 10 -0.24 12.60 -6.01
N GLU A 11 -0.80 13.65 -6.62
CA GLU A 11 -0.09 14.52 -7.56
C GLU A 11 1.04 15.30 -6.86
N ALA A 12 0.77 15.79 -5.65
CA ALA A 12 1.76 16.54 -4.87
C ALA A 12 2.94 15.65 -4.42
N PHE A 13 2.72 14.39 -4.07
CA PHE A 13 3.79 13.42 -3.83
C PHE A 13 4.67 13.24 -5.07
N ALA A 14 4.07 13.06 -6.24
CA ALA A 14 4.78 12.93 -7.52
C ALA A 14 5.59 14.21 -7.82
N ARG A 15 5.00 15.38 -7.58
CA ARG A 15 5.68 16.66 -7.72
C ARG A 15 6.86 16.79 -6.77
N GLY A 16 6.76 16.35 -5.54
CA GLY A 16 7.85 16.32 -4.57
C GLY A 16 9.00 15.43 -5.03
N ALA A 17 8.71 14.25 -5.58
CA ALA A 17 9.73 13.38 -6.16
C ALA A 17 10.44 14.02 -7.35
N TYR A 18 9.68 14.70 -8.24
CA TYR A 18 10.25 15.46 -9.35
C TYR A 18 11.18 16.57 -8.86
N GLU A 19 10.70 17.46 -7.98
CA GLU A 19 11.50 18.58 -7.46
C GLU A 19 12.75 18.11 -6.72
N ALA A 20 12.68 16.97 -6.02
CA ALA A 20 13.81 16.36 -5.32
C ALA A 20 14.84 15.68 -6.23
N GLY A 21 14.65 15.67 -7.54
CA GLY A 21 15.58 15.03 -8.46
C GLY A 21 15.55 13.50 -8.43
N CYS A 22 14.42 12.89 -8.05
CA CYS A 22 14.22 11.45 -8.18
C CYS A 22 14.44 10.99 -9.62
N LYS A 23 15.15 9.88 -9.83
CA LYS A 23 15.46 9.35 -11.16
C LYS A 23 14.71 8.06 -11.48
N VAL A 24 14.35 7.26 -10.48
CA VAL A 24 13.70 5.96 -10.65
C VAL A 24 12.50 5.84 -9.72
N SER A 25 11.36 5.44 -10.26
CA SER A 25 10.15 5.13 -9.50
C SER A 25 9.56 3.81 -9.95
N ALA A 26 9.23 2.94 -9.02
CA ALA A 26 8.61 1.66 -9.28
C ALA A 26 7.41 1.43 -8.35
N ALA A 27 6.35 0.80 -8.86
CA ALA A 27 5.14 0.54 -8.09
C ALA A 27 4.36 -0.67 -8.62
N TYR A 28 3.46 -1.18 -7.79
CA TYR A 28 2.32 -1.97 -8.24
C TYR A 28 1.04 -1.18 -7.95
N PRO A 29 0.04 -1.17 -8.85
CA PRO A 29 -1.19 -0.41 -8.65
C PRO A 29 -1.96 -0.82 -7.39
N GLY A 30 -2.28 0.14 -6.52
CA GLY A 30 -3.00 -0.13 -5.27
C GLY A 30 -3.66 1.15 -4.71
N THR A 31 -5.01 1.26 -4.85
CA THR A 31 -5.76 2.41 -4.30
C THR A 31 -5.64 2.43 -2.77
N PRO A 32 -5.23 3.58 -2.15
CA PRO A 32 -5.29 4.94 -2.69
C PRO A 32 -3.96 5.50 -3.25
N SER A 33 -2.91 4.70 -3.52
CA SER A 33 -1.59 5.20 -3.95
C SER A 33 -1.35 5.16 -5.47
N THR A 34 -2.25 4.56 -6.26
CA THR A 34 -2.03 4.28 -7.69
C THR A 34 -1.63 5.52 -8.48
N GLU A 35 -2.32 6.63 -8.29
CA GLU A 35 -2.13 7.86 -9.06
C GLU A 35 -0.77 8.52 -8.82
N ILE A 36 -0.05 8.19 -7.75
CA ILE A 36 1.31 8.69 -7.52
C ILE A 36 2.21 8.33 -8.71
N SER A 37 2.20 7.06 -9.11
CA SER A 37 3.02 6.59 -10.24
C SER A 37 2.50 7.07 -11.59
N GLU A 38 1.18 7.20 -11.75
CA GLU A 38 0.57 7.77 -12.95
C GLU A 38 0.98 9.24 -13.14
N TYR A 39 1.06 10.02 -12.05
CA TYR A 39 1.56 11.40 -12.10
C TYR A 39 3.09 11.46 -12.31
N ILE A 40 3.86 10.56 -11.68
CA ILE A 40 5.31 10.46 -11.90
C ILE A 40 5.62 10.16 -13.38
N ALA A 41 4.84 9.29 -14.02
CA ALA A 41 5.04 8.90 -15.41
C ALA A 41 4.92 10.07 -16.39
N LYS A 42 4.30 11.20 -15.99
CA LYS A 42 4.22 12.43 -16.79
C LYS A 42 5.53 13.23 -16.85
N TYR A 43 6.51 12.91 -15.99
CA TYR A 43 7.82 13.54 -15.99
C TYR A 43 8.80 12.68 -16.78
N ASP A 44 9.32 13.22 -17.89
CA ASP A 44 10.28 12.53 -18.75
C ASP A 44 11.61 12.25 -18.05
N GLU A 45 11.95 13.08 -17.06
CA GLU A 45 13.19 13.00 -16.29
C GLU A 45 13.22 11.87 -15.26
N ILE A 46 12.10 11.19 -15.03
CA ILE A 46 11.98 10.08 -14.09
C ILE A 46 11.65 8.80 -14.87
N TYR A 47 12.50 7.79 -14.75
CA TYR A 47 12.10 6.44 -15.15
C TYR A 47 10.99 5.95 -14.22
N ALA A 48 9.87 5.53 -14.77
CA ALA A 48 8.73 5.04 -14.00
C ALA A 48 8.20 3.72 -14.59
N GLU A 49 7.89 2.75 -13.70
CA GLU A 49 7.42 1.43 -14.12
C GLU A 49 6.31 0.87 -13.24
N TRP A 50 5.44 0.03 -13.83
CA TRP A 50 4.65 -0.94 -13.10
C TRP A 50 5.45 -2.22 -12.93
N SER A 51 5.80 -2.55 -11.70
CA SER A 51 6.41 -3.83 -11.34
C SER A 51 5.32 -4.91 -11.16
N PRO A 52 5.62 -6.21 -11.26
CA PRO A 52 4.61 -7.26 -11.10
C PRO A 52 4.05 -7.35 -9.68
N ASN A 53 4.79 -6.89 -8.66
CA ASN A 53 4.34 -6.76 -7.28
C ASN A 53 5.21 -5.75 -6.51
N GLU A 54 4.80 -5.42 -5.29
CA GLU A 54 5.45 -4.40 -4.45
C GLU A 54 6.84 -4.82 -3.94
N LYS A 55 7.08 -6.13 -3.79
CA LYS A 55 8.42 -6.65 -3.45
C LYS A 55 9.41 -6.27 -4.54
N VAL A 56 9.06 -6.56 -5.80
CA VAL A 56 9.90 -6.21 -6.96
C VAL A 56 10.04 -4.70 -7.11
N ALA A 57 8.97 -3.93 -6.93
CA ALA A 57 9.02 -2.47 -6.97
C ALA A 57 10.01 -1.91 -5.94
N MET A 58 9.97 -2.41 -4.70
CA MET A 58 10.91 -2.01 -3.65
C MET A 58 12.35 -2.42 -3.98
N GLU A 59 12.56 -3.61 -4.53
CA GLU A 59 13.88 -4.10 -4.95
C GLU A 59 14.48 -3.27 -6.09
N VAL A 60 13.67 -2.85 -7.07
CA VAL A 60 14.09 -1.94 -8.15
C VAL A 60 14.52 -0.59 -7.58
N ALA A 61 13.74 -0.02 -6.67
CA ALA A 61 14.08 1.24 -6.00
C ALA A 61 15.36 1.10 -5.15
N ILE A 62 15.55 0.00 -4.42
CA ILE A 62 16.78 -0.29 -3.68
C ILE A 62 17.98 -0.40 -4.63
N GLY A 63 17.85 -1.11 -5.75
CA GLY A 63 18.90 -1.25 -6.75
C GLY A 63 19.34 0.10 -7.33
N ALA A 64 18.37 0.98 -7.63
CA ALA A 64 18.64 2.33 -8.10
C ALA A 64 19.31 3.18 -7.01
N SER A 65 18.86 3.11 -5.77
CA SER A 65 19.50 3.79 -4.63
C SER A 65 20.95 3.32 -4.42
N LEU A 66 21.20 2.02 -4.49
CA LEU A 66 22.57 1.48 -4.38
C LEU A 66 23.47 1.96 -5.52
N SER A 67 22.93 2.25 -6.70
CA SER A 67 23.70 2.84 -7.80
C SER A 67 24.04 4.32 -7.61
N GLY A 68 23.49 4.97 -6.58
CA GLY A 68 23.84 6.34 -6.17
C GLY A 68 22.83 7.41 -6.57
N VAL A 69 21.63 7.04 -7.05
CA VAL A 69 20.58 7.99 -7.43
C VAL A 69 19.42 7.95 -6.46
N ARG A 70 18.62 9.03 -6.40
CA ARG A 70 17.37 9.06 -5.64
C ARG A 70 16.33 8.19 -6.31
N ALA A 71 15.71 7.29 -5.53
CA ALA A 71 14.71 6.34 -5.99
C ALA A 71 13.50 6.27 -5.07
N LEU A 72 12.33 5.96 -5.65
CA LEU A 72 11.06 5.92 -4.96
C LEU A 72 10.31 4.63 -5.26
N ALA A 73 9.67 4.06 -4.24
CA ALA A 73 8.62 3.05 -4.41
C ALA A 73 7.30 3.58 -3.87
N SER A 74 6.17 3.29 -4.52
CA SER A 74 4.84 3.65 -4.00
C SER A 74 3.91 2.45 -3.94
N MET A 75 3.12 2.36 -2.87
CA MET A 75 2.23 1.24 -2.62
C MET A 75 1.16 1.57 -1.58
N LYS A 76 0.11 0.76 -1.50
CA LYS A 76 -0.81 0.80 -0.37
C LYS A 76 -0.27 -0.05 0.80
N HIS A 77 -0.92 0.03 1.98
CA HIS A 77 -0.46 -0.68 3.19
C HIS A 77 -0.32 -2.20 3.02
N VAL A 78 -1.25 -2.87 2.32
CA VAL A 78 -1.13 -4.33 2.06
C VAL A 78 0.02 -4.65 1.12
N GLY A 79 0.40 -3.72 0.23
CA GLY A 79 1.60 -3.82 -0.60
C GLY A 79 2.88 -3.73 0.25
N LEU A 80 2.87 -2.94 1.33
CA LEU A 80 3.99 -2.90 2.26
C LEU A 80 4.21 -4.26 2.94
N ASN A 81 3.17 -5.05 3.17
CA ASN A 81 3.33 -6.43 3.67
C ASN A 81 4.13 -7.29 2.69
N VAL A 82 3.87 -7.13 1.38
CA VAL A 82 4.61 -7.84 0.32
C VAL A 82 6.05 -7.32 0.20
N ALA A 83 6.26 -6.02 0.38
CA ALA A 83 7.57 -5.35 0.33
C ALA A 83 8.32 -5.36 1.67
N ALA A 84 7.79 -6.00 2.73
CA ALA A 84 8.40 -5.95 4.05
C ALA A 84 9.80 -6.57 4.09
N ASP A 85 10.02 -7.74 3.46
CA ASP A 85 11.32 -8.40 3.45
C ASP A 85 12.44 -7.51 2.88
N PRO A 86 12.33 -6.94 1.66
CA PRO A 86 13.33 -6.00 1.18
C PRO A 86 13.42 -4.72 2.02
N LEU A 87 12.33 -4.20 2.60
CA LEU A 87 12.36 -3.03 3.48
C LEU A 87 13.19 -3.27 4.73
N PHE A 88 12.96 -4.38 5.44
CA PHE A 88 13.72 -4.74 6.65
C PHE A 88 15.21 -4.88 6.35
N THR A 89 15.56 -5.50 5.21
CA THR A 89 16.95 -5.63 4.81
C THR A 89 17.54 -4.31 4.36
N ALA A 90 16.80 -3.45 3.65
CA ALA A 90 17.23 -2.11 3.27
C ALA A 90 17.54 -1.22 4.48
N SER A 91 16.79 -1.36 5.57
CA SER A 91 17.11 -0.67 6.83
C SER A 91 18.51 -1.01 7.36
N TYR A 92 18.96 -2.25 7.16
CA TYR A 92 20.29 -2.69 7.58
C TYR A 92 21.40 -2.26 6.61
N ILE A 93 21.22 -2.49 5.30
CA ILE A 93 22.23 -2.13 4.31
C ILE A 93 22.36 -0.62 4.12
N GLY A 94 21.32 0.15 4.45
CA GLY A 94 21.27 1.58 4.19
C GLY A 94 21.14 1.91 2.71
N VAL A 95 21.54 3.11 2.35
CA VAL A 95 21.40 3.67 1.01
C VAL A 95 22.72 4.18 0.45
N ASN A 96 22.78 4.49 -0.84
CA ASN A 96 23.81 5.29 -1.46
C ASN A 96 23.21 6.61 -2.00
N GLY A 97 22.24 6.55 -2.91
CA GLY A 97 21.29 7.63 -3.15
C GLY A 97 20.06 7.50 -2.26
N GLY A 98 19.32 8.58 -2.05
CA GLY A 98 18.14 8.58 -1.19
C GLY A 98 17.08 7.56 -1.65
N LEU A 99 16.47 6.86 -0.70
CA LEU A 99 15.41 5.87 -0.93
C LEU A 99 14.16 6.23 -0.14
N VAL A 100 13.06 6.48 -0.84
CA VAL A 100 11.76 6.83 -0.24
C VAL A 100 10.71 5.81 -0.64
N ALA A 101 9.93 5.37 0.33
CA ALA A 101 8.70 4.61 0.08
C ALA A 101 7.49 5.45 0.46
N ILE A 102 6.56 5.68 -0.48
CA ILE A 102 5.28 6.31 -0.17
C ILE A 102 4.27 5.20 0.05
N VAL A 103 3.70 5.14 1.24
CA VAL A 103 2.74 4.10 1.64
C VAL A 103 1.43 4.73 2.05
N ALA A 104 0.34 4.31 1.42
CA ALA A 104 -0.98 4.83 1.69
C ALA A 104 -1.84 3.83 2.47
N ASP A 105 -2.21 4.23 3.69
CA ASP A 105 -3.19 3.51 4.51
C ASP A 105 -4.62 3.86 4.08
N ASP A 106 -5.57 2.99 4.42
CA ASP A 106 -6.98 3.14 4.04
C ASP A 106 -7.90 3.03 5.27
N PRO A 107 -7.87 4.05 6.18
CA PRO A 107 -8.81 4.13 7.29
C PRO A 107 -10.24 4.11 6.77
N GLY A 108 -11.09 3.23 7.31
CA GLY A 108 -12.46 3.04 6.85
C GLY A 108 -12.64 1.97 5.78
N LEU A 109 -11.60 1.32 5.31
CA LEU A 109 -11.68 0.18 4.38
C LEU A 109 -12.41 0.50 3.06
N TYR A 110 -12.21 1.70 2.51
CA TYR A 110 -12.91 2.12 1.29
C TYR A 110 -12.56 1.25 0.07
N SER A 111 -11.33 0.71 0.02
CA SER A 111 -10.87 -0.16 -1.06
C SER A 111 -9.95 -1.29 -0.60
N SER A 112 -10.03 -1.69 0.68
CA SER A 112 -9.10 -2.65 1.28
C SER A 112 -9.82 -3.80 1.97
N GLN A 113 -9.16 -4.96 2.05
CA GLN A 113 -9.65 -6.15 2.73
C GLN A 113 -9.44 -6.13 4.25
N ASN A 114 -8.66 -5.20 4.75
CA ASN A 114 -8.43 -5.00 6.19
C ASN A 114 -7.93 -3.57 6.45
N GLU A 115 -8.02 -3.11 7.70
CA GLU A 115 -7.34 -1.91 8.18
C GLU A 115 -5.97 -2.27 8.73
N GLN A 116 -4.96 -1.49 8.40
CA GLN A 116 -3.60 -1.66 8.90
C GLN A 116 -2.96 -0.28 9.13
N ASP A 117 -1.99 -0.26 10.03
CA ASP A 117 -1.19 0.92 10.31
C ASP A 117 0.25 0.70 9.85
N THR A 118 0.64 1.40 8.80
CA THR A 118 2.00 1.38 8.24
C THR A 118 3.07 1.69 9.29
N ARG A 119 2.76 2.53 10.29
CA ARG A 119 3.70 2.95 11.35
C ARG A 119 4.18 1.76 12.19
N ALA A 120 3.33 0.74 12.38
CA ALA A 120 3.72 -0.47 13.13
C ALA A 120 4.82 -1.26 12.42
N ILE A 121 4.70 -1.47 11.10
CA ILE A 121 5.73 -2.15 10.28
C ILE A 121 7.01 -1.30 10.23
N ALA A 122 6.88 -0.01 10.01
CA ALA A 122 8.02 0.90 9.96
C ALA A 122 8.81 0.91 11.28
N ARG A 123 8.11 0.93 12.41
CA ARG A 123 8.72 0.83 13.75
C ARG A 123 9.48 -0.48 13.92
N ALA A 124 8.90 -1.61 13.51
CA ALA A 124 9.55 -2.91 13.55
C ALA A 124 10.79 -2.97 12.65
N ALA A 125 10.73 -2.35 11.47
CA ALA A 125 11.85 -2.24 10.53
C ALA A 125 12.88 -1.16 10.91
N LYS A 126 12.62 -0.33 11.92
CA LYS A 126 13.44 0.83 12.34
C LYS A 126 13.67 1.82 11.19
N VAL A 127 12.60 2.12 10.48
CA VAL A 127 12.58 3.04 9.33
C VAL A 127 11.82 4.30 9.73
N PRO A 128 12.37 5.50 9.48
CA PRO A 128 11.67 6.75 9.76
C PRO A 128 10.37 6.88 8.98
N VAL A 129 9.36 7.48 9.63
CA VAL A 129 8.05 7.76 9.03
C VAL A 129 7.73 9.25 9.11
N LEU A 130 7.46 9.84 7.97
CA LEU A 130 6.93 11.20 7.85
C LEU A 130 5.45 11.15 7.51
N GLU A 131 4.66 12.06 8.09
CA GLU A 131 3.21 12.05 7.96
C GLU A 131 2.68 13.45 7.63
N PRO A 132 2.52 13.79 6.33
CA PRO A 132 2.01 15.08 5.89
C PRO A 132 0.52 15.23 6.15
N SER A 133 0.07 16.47 6.36
CA SER A 133 -1.32 16.80 6.68
C SER A 133 -2.11 17.46 5.55
N ASP A 134 -1.45 17.82 4.46
CA ASP A 134 -2.07 18.42 3.27
C ASP A 134 -1.19 18.18 2.02
N SER A 135 -1.69 18.60 0.84
CA SER A 135 -0.98 18.41 -0.42
C SER A 135 0.36 19.18 -0.48
N ASN A 136 0.47 20.36 0.15
CA ASN A 136 1.75 21.08 0.16
C ASN A 136 2.80 20.36 1.01
N GLU A 137 2.42 19.87 2.18
CA GLU A 137 3.30 19.04 3.00
C GLU A 137 3.62 17.71 2.31
N ALA A 138 2.67 17.10 1.59
CA ALA A 138 2.93 15.88 0.81
C ALA A 138 4.12 16.08 -0.14
N LYS A 139 4.16 17.19 -0.86
CA LYS A 139 5.29 17.56 -1.73
C LYS A 139 6.58 17.82 -0.94
N GLU A 140 6.53 18.66 0.07
CA GLU A 140 7.72 19.05 0.83
C GLU A 140 8.31 17.88 1.64
N PHE A 141 7.46 17.00 2.17
CA PHE A 141 7.93 15.86 2.96
C PHE A 141 8.61 14.79 2.10
N VAL A 142 8.23 14.63 0.83
CA VAL A 142 8.99 13.76 -0.10
C VAL A 142 10.39 14.31 -0.32
N LYS A 143 10.53 15.63 -0.50
CA LYS A 143 11.86 16.28 -0.65
C LYS A 143 12.70 16.06 0.61
N PHE A 144 12.13 16.36 1.77
CA PHE A 144 12.78 16.16 3.06
C PHE A 144 13.12 14.69 3.32
N ALA A 145 12.26 13.76 2.91
CA ALA A 145 12.48 12.32 3.06
C ALA A 145 13.74 11.84 2.31
N PHE A 146 14.01 12.36 1.11
CA PHE A 146 15.24 12.04 0.39
C PHE A 146 16.48 12.55 1.11
N GLU A 147 16.45 13.78 1.62
CA GLU A 147 17.55 14.36 2.41
C GLU A 147 17.78 13.59 3.71
N LEU A 148 16.68 13.23 4.41
CA LEU A 148 16.72 12.42 5.63
C LEU A 148 17.33 11.04 5.35
N SER A 149 16.88 10.40 4.27
CA SER A 149 17.39 9.10 3.82
C SER A 149 18.89 9.12 3.61
N GLU A 150 19.40 10.12 2.89
CA GLU A 150 20.81 10.27 2.60
C GLU A 150 21.64 10.63 3.84
N LYS A 151 21.10 11.47 4.73
CA LYS A 151 21.77 11.89 5.98
C LYS A 151 21.94 10.73 6.96
N TYR A 152 20.91 9.89 7.08
CA TYR A 152 20.86 8.83 8.10
C TYR A 152 21.13 7.43 7.56
N ASP A 153 21.48 7.28 6.29
CA ASP A 153 21.81 5.98 5.68
C ASP A 153 20.66 4.96 5.86
N THR A 154 19.43 5.34 5.48
CA THR A 154 18.23 4.52 5.72
C THR A 154 17.14 4.81 4.68
N PRO A 155 16.31 3.83 4.28
CA PRO A 155 15.06 4.18 3.62
C PRO A 155 14.19 5.04 4.53
N VAL A 156 13.29 5.85 3.95
CA VAL A 156 12.31 6.66 4.67
C VAL A 156 10.93 6.38 4.12
N ILE A 157 9.94 6.20 4.99
CA ILE A 157 8.54 6.08 4.60
C ILE A 157 7.86 7.46 4.72
N VAL A 158 7.15 7.86 3.67
CA VAL A 158 6.17 8.95 3.72
C VAL A 158 4.78 8.30 3.72
N ARG A 159 4.10 8.42 4.85
CA ARG A 159 2.77 7.83 5.04
C ARG A 159 1.69 8.76 4.53
N SER A 160 0.81 8.24 3.70
CA SER A 160 -0.44 8.87 3.28
C SER A 160 -1.64 8.13 3.86
N THR A 161 -2.81 8.72 3.71
CA THR A 161 -4.10 8.07 3.92
C THR A 161 -5.01 8.37 2.74
N THR A 162 -6.11 7.61 2.59
CA THR A 162 -7.09 7.82 1.51
C THR A 162 -7.54 9.27 1.43
N ARG A 163 -7.77 9.92 2.57
CA ARG A 163 -8.21 11.32 2.61
C ARG A 163 -7.17 12.27 2.03
N LEU A 164 -5.90 12.13 2.44
CA LEU A 164 -4.81 12.96 1.91
C LEU A 164 -4.57 12.68 0.43
N SER A 165 -4.51 11.41 0.04
CA SER A 165 -4.24 10.99 -1.35
C SER A 165 -5.22 11.62 -2.34
N HIS A 166 -6.49 11.74 -1.99
CA HIS A 166 -7.57 12.19 -2.88
C HIS A 166 -8.13 13.57 -2.55
N SER A 167 -7.62 14.28 -1.54
CA SER A 167 -8.00 15.68 -1.30
C SER A 167 -7.14 16.63 -2.13
N GLN A 168 -7.71 17.79 -2.45
CA GLN A 168 -7.02 18.85 -3.18
C GLN A 168 -6.58 19.96 -2.23
N GLY A 169 -5.38 20.49 -2.48
CA GLY A 169 -4.83 21.61 -1.74
C GLY A 169 -3.98 22.51 -2.62
N LEU A 170 -3.70 23.73 -2.11
CA LEU A 170 -2.77 24.66 -2.76
C LEU A 170 -1.34 24.22 -2.50
N VAL A 171 -0.57 24.00 -3.54
CA VAL A 171 0.82 23.56 -3.51
C VAL A 171 1.72 24.63 -4.11
N SER A 172 2.75 25.03 -3.36
CA SER A 172 3.78 25.97 -3.83
C SER A 172 4.83 25.21 -4.66
N LEU A 173 5.03 25.59 -5.90
CA LEU A 173 6.01 24.95 -6.78
C LEU A 173 7.43 25.45 -6.49
N SER A 174 8.41 24.57 -6.68
CA SER A 174 9.83 24.91 -6.72
C SER A 174 10.54 24.22 -7.90
N GLU A 175 11.74 24.70 -8.20
CA GLU A 175 12.57 24.14 -9.26
C GLU A 175 13.04 22.73 -8.89
N ARG A 176 13.25 21.90 -9.93
CA ARG A 176 13.88 20.59 -9.78
C ARG A 176 15.35 20.75 -9.40
N VAL A 177 15.75 20.15 -8.31
CA VAL A 177 17.14 20.10 -7.86
C VAL A 177 17.63 18.65 -7.97
N VAL A 178 18.53 18.40 -8.89
CA VAL A 178 19.11 17.08 -9.11
C VAL A 178 20.46 17.00 -8.40
N PRO A 179 20.60 16.22 -7.34
CA PRO A 179 21.92 16.02 -6.71
C PRO A 179 22.84 15.25 -7.65
N GLU A 180 24.14 15.41 -7.45
CA GLU A 180 25.12 14.61 -8.18
C GLU A 180 24.97 13.12 -7.85
N ASP A 181 25.13 12.28 -8.88
CA ASP A 181 25.09 10.84 -8.71
C ASP A 181 26.30 10.37 -7.89
N LYS A 182 26.03 9.63 -6.83
CA LYS A 182 27.08 9.11 -5.97
C LYS A 182 27.70 7.85 -6.61
N PRO A 183 29.03 7.76 -6.75
CA PRO A 183 29.64 6.57 -7.28
C PRO A 183 29.38 5.36 -6.37
N TYR A 184 29.20 4.19 -6.97
CA TYR A 184 29.14 2.95 -6.20
C TYR A 184 30.54 2.61 -5.66
N THR A 185 30.61 2.43 -4.35
CA THR A 185 31.82 1.95 -3.68
C THR A 185 31.55 0.56 -3.10
N ARG A 186 32.34 -0.42 -3.53
CA ARG A 186 32.22 -1.80 -3.04
C ARG A 186 32.45 -1.86 -1.52
N ASN A 187 31.42 -2.25 -0.78
CA ASN A 187 31.48 -2.42 0.67
C ASN A 187 30.68 -3.69 1.07
N ILE A 188 31.37 -4.81 1.16
CA ILE A 188 30.75 -6.11 1.47
C ILE A 188 30.17 -6.09 2.90
N ALA A 189 30.86 -5.47 3.85
CA ALA A 189 30.41 -5.41 5.25
C ALA A 189 29.09 -4.61 5.40
N LYS A 190 28.88 -3.60 4.52
CA LYS A 190 27.65 -2.82 4.48
C LYS A 190 26.54 -3.49 3.66
N ASN A 191 26.86 -3.99 2.46
CA ASN A 191 25.84 -4.29 1.44
C ASN A 191 25.51 -5.77 1.35
N VAL A 192 26.22 -6.67 2.06
CA VAL A 192 25.97 -8.13 2.02
C VAL A 192 25.57 -8.61 3.41
N MET A 193 24.29 -8.89 3.61
CA MET A 193 23.72 -9.24 4.91
C MET A 193 23.93 -10.72 5.27
N MET A 194 25.20 -11.14 5.32
CA MET A 194 25.58 -12.34 6.04
C MET A 194 25.48 -12.11 7.56
N PRO A 195 25.24 -13.14 8.39
CA PRO A 195 25.06 -12.98 9.85
C PRO A 195 26.17 -12.18 10.53
N GLY A 196 27.41 -12.33 10.12
CA GLY A 196 28.55 -11.57 10.67
C GLY A 196 28.47 -10.08 10.37
N ASN A 197 28.11 -9.71 9.13
CA ASN A 197 27.93 -8.32 8.71
C ASN A 197 26.69 -7.71 9.35
N ALA A 198 25.57 -8.46 9.39
CA ALA A 198 24.31 -8.01 9.95
C ALA A 198 24.43 -7.60 11.42
N LYS A 199 25.26 -8.29 12.22
CA LYS A 199 25.53 -7.91 13.63
C LYS A 199 26.12 -6.49 13.72
N GLY A 200 27.10 -6.18 12.87
CA GLY A 200 27.69 -4.84 12.80
C GLY A 200 26.70 -3.78 12.31
N ARG A 201 25.90 -4.12 11.30
CA ARG A 201 24.86 -3.21 10.79
C ARG A 201 23.74 -2.98 11.79
N HIS A 202 23.37 -3.96 12.62
CA HIS A 202 22.39 -3.77 13.71
C HIS A 202 22.87 -2.68 14.70
N ILE A 203 24.15 -2.67 15.05
CA ILE A 203 24.72 -1.60 15.91
C ILE A 203 24.54 -0.23 15.24
N ALA A 204 24.79 -0.13 13.93
CA ALA A 204 24.59 1.12 13.19
C ALA A 204 23.12 1.55 13.13
N VAL A 205 22.18 0.60 12.97
CA VAL A 205 20.72 0.84 13.00
C VAL A 205 20.29 1.42 14.34
N GLU A 206 20.73 0.83 15.46
CA GLU A 206 20.39 1.31 16.82
C GLU A 206 21.02 2.69 17.11
N ALA A 207 22.24 2.94 16.65
CA ALA A 207 22.88 4.25 16.80
C ALA A 207 22.16 5.32 15.98
N ARG A 208 21.75 5.00 14.77
CA ARG A 208 20.95 5.87 13.90
C ARG A 208 19.60 6.23 14.53
N GLU A 209 18.88 5.24 15.07
CA GLU A 209 17.59 5.48 15.72
C GLU A 209 17.72 6.46 16.89
N LYS A 210 18.75 6.30 17.73
CA LYS A 210 19.05 7.24 18.82
C LYS A 210 19.35 8.65 18.33
N ALA A 211 20.16 8.79 17.28
CA ALA A 211 20.46 10.09 16.69
C ALA A 211 19.21 10.75 16.11
N LEU A 212 18.37 9.98 15.43
CA LEU A 212 17.11 10.47 14.87
C LEU A 212 16.12 10.96 15.94
N ILE A 213 15.99 10.30 17.09
CA ILE A 213 15.13 10.73 18.21
C ILE A 213 15.53 12.14 18.68
N GLU A 214 16.83 12.40 18.84
CA GLU A 214 17.33 13.68 19.27
C GLU A 214 17.19 14.76 18.18
N ASP A 215 17.63 14.48 16.95
CA ASP A 215 17.60 15.43 15.85
C ASP A 215 16.17 15.79 15.45
N ALA A 216 15.22 14.83 15.54
CA ALA A 216 13.82 15.03 15.26
C ALA A 216 13.17 16.12 16.13
N CYS A 217 13.71 16.39 17.31
CA CYS A 217 13.25 17.48 18.17
C CYS A 217 13.46 18.88 17.54
N SER A 218 14.33 19.01 16.56
CA SER A 218 14.65 20.25 15.86
C SER A 218 14.20 20.31 14.40
N PHE A 219 13.53 19.27 13.88
CA PHE A 219 13.06 19.28 12.50
C PHE A 219 11.91 20.27 12.32
N GLU A 220 12.04 21.15 11.32
CA GLU A 220 11.03 22.16 10.98
C GLU A 220 9.67 21.58 10.55
N ILE A 221 9.64 20.31 10.17
CA ILE A 221 8.39 19.59 9.87
C ILE A 221 7.54 19.32 11.11
N ASN A 222 8.12 19.41 12.31
CA ASN A 222 7.40 19.41 13.58
C ASN A 222 7.15 20.86 13.99
N ARG A 223 5.95 21.22 14.33
CA ARG A 223 5.64 22.58 14.77
C ARG A 223 4.74 22.62 15.99
N ILE A 224 5.05 23.56 16.88
CA ILE A 224 4.21 23.89 18.02
C ILE A 224 3.47 25.18 17.70
N GLU A 225 2.17 25.14 17.82
CA GLU A 225 1.29 26.29 17.69
C GLU A 225 0.63 26.53 19.06
N TYR A 226 1.15 27.47 19.83
CA TYR A 226 0.58 27.81 21.12
C TYR A 226 -0.66 28.67 20.96
N GLY A 227 -1.76 28.26 21.63
CA GLY A 227 -2.99 28.97 21.80
C GLY A 227 -3.42 28.92 23.27
N ASP A 228 -4.67 28.56 23.55
CA ASP A 228 -5.12 28.27 24.92
C ASP A 228 -4.40 26.99 25.43
N THR A 229 -3.79 27.09 26.60
CA THR A 229 -3.03 25.98 27.21
C THR A 229 -3.87 25.06 28.08
N LYS A 230 -5.16 25.34 28.25
CA LYS A 230 -6.09 24.43 28.95
C LYS A 230 -6.21 23.08 28.24
N ILE A 231 -6.16 23.13 26.91
CA ILE A 231 -6.20 21.92 26.06
C ILE A 231 -5.05 21.96 25.08
N GLY A 232 -4.26 20.90 25.08
CA GLY A 232 -3.21 20.66 24.11
C GLY A 232 -3.46 19.39 23.29
N PHE A 233 -3.11 19.42 22.03
CA PHE A 233 -3.21 18.30 21.10
C PHE A 233 -1.84 17.91 20.57
N ILE A 234 -1.51 16.64 20.62
CA ILE A 234 -0.45 16.02 19.79
C ILE A 234 -1.16 15.32 18.65
N THR A 235 -0.77 15.61 17.41
CA THR A 235 -1.42 15.04 16.22
C THR A 235 -0.47 15.05 15.03
N SER A 236 -0.80 14.28 13.99
CA SER A 236 -0.08 14.18 12.73
C SER A 236 -1.05 13.96 11.57
N GLY A 237 -0.57 14.05 10.33
CA GLY A 237 -1.37 13.74 9.16
C GLY A 237 -2.68 14.53 9.08
N ILE A 238 -3.69 13.95 8.46
CA ILE A 238 -5.02 14.54 8.29
C ILE A 238 -5.72 14.90 9.63
N PRO A 239 -5.62 14.11 10.71
CA PRO A 239 -6.17 14.49 12.01
C PRO A 239 -5.78 15.88 12.49
N TYR A 240 -4.60 16.41 12.10
CA TYR A 240 -4.22 17.78 12.37
C TYR A 240 -5.23 18.80 11.81
N GLN A 241 -5.71 18.60 10.59
CA GLN A 241 -6.69 19.50 9.97
C GLN A 241 -8.02 19.48 10.75
N TYR A 242 -8.44 18.29 11.19
CA TYR A 242 -9.67 18.16 12.00
C TYR A 242 -9.55 18.85 13.37
N VAL A 243 -8.38 18.73 14.02
CA VAL A 243 -8.10 19.40 15.28
C VAL A 243 -8.14 20.93 15.11
N LYS A 244 -7.52 21.46 14.05
CA LYS A 244 -7.48 22.91 13.79
C LYS A 244 -8.86 23.49 13.52
N GLU A 245 -9.72 22.75 12.82
CA GLU A 245 -11.10 23.17 12.56
C GLU A 245 -11.99 23.01 13.80
N ALA A 246 -11.86 21.92 14.54
CA ALA A 246 -12.66 21.66 15.72
C ALA A 246 -12.30 22.61 16.89
N PHE A 247 -11.01 22.86 17.11
CA PHE A 247 -10.47 23.59 18.25
C PHE A 247 -9.44 24.66 17.82
N PRO A 248 -9.86 25.70 17.08
CA PRO A 248 -8.94 26.66 16.44
C PRO A 248 -8.11 27.49 17.44
N LYS A 249 -8.49 27.53 18.72
CA LYS A 249 -7.77 28.27 19.77
C LYS A 249 -6.88 27.40 20.64
N ALA A 250 -6.93 26.08 20.54
CA ALA A 250 -6.14 25.18 21.36
C ALA A 250 -4.67 25.20 20.97
N SER A 251 -3.82 24.80 21.92
CA SER A 251 -2.41 24.55 21.63
C SER A 251 -2.23 23.22 20.90
N VAL A 252 -1.41 23.19 19.86
CA VAL A 252 -1.20 22.00 19.02
C VAL A 252 0.30 21.74 18.81
N LEU A 253 0.75 20.53 19.08
CA LEU A 253 2.00 20.00 18.56
C LEU A 253 1.67 19.13 17.34
N LYS A 254 1.98 19.64 16.17
CA LYS A 254 1.88 18.91 14.91
C LYS A 254 3.18 18.17 14.65
N LEU A 255 3.13 16.86 14.63
CA LEU A 255 4.25 16.00 14.30
C LEU A 255 4.31 15.78 12.78
N GLY A 256 5.45 16.08 12.18
CA GLY A 256 5.76 15.72 10.80
C GLY A 256 6.49 14.39 10.71
N ILE A 257 7.31 14.05 11.74
CA ILE A 257 7.89 12.72 11.92
C ILE A 257 7.17 11.99 13.05
N VAL A 258 6.72 10.77 12.79
CA VAL A 258 5.95 9.93 13.72
C VAL A 258 6.66 8.63 14.10
N ASN A 259 7.78 8.35 13.46
CA ASN A 259 8.72 7.30 13.84
C ASN A 259 10.14 7.72 13.43
N PRO A 260 11.14 7.77 14.34
CA PRO A 260 10.92 7.79 15.79
C PRO A 260 10.27 9.09 16.28
N LEU A 261 9.61 9.05 17.43
CA LEU A 261 8.99 10.24 18.00
C LEU A 261 10.03 11.18 18.63
N PRO A 262 9.88 12.52 18.47
CA PRO A 262 10.75 13.53 19.07
C PRO A 262 10.43 13.70 20.56
N ARG A 263 10.94 12.79 21.41
CA ARG A 263 10.57 12.65 22.80
C ARG A 263 10.66 13.96 23.59
N ARG A 264 11.81 14.64 23.54
CA ARG A 264 12.02 15.89 24.30
C ARG A 264 11.03 16.97 23.89
N LEU A 265 10.75 17.13 22.59
CA LEU A 265 9.77 18.09 22.09
C LEU A 265 8.36 17.80 22.61
N ILE A 266 7.98 16.53 22.68
CA ILE A 266 6.70 16.07 23.22
C ILE A 266 6.62 16.33 24.73
N GLU A 267 7.68 16.02 25.51
CA GLU A 267 7.77 16.29 26.95
C GLU A 267 7.65 17.80 27.24
N GLU A 268 8.37 18.65 26.47
CA GLU A 268 8.30 20.12 26.61
C GLU A 268 6.92 20.70 26.30
N PHE A 269 6.23 20.15 25.28
CA PHE A 269 4.87 20.56 24.95
C PHE A 269 3.88 20.11 26.03
N ALA A 270 3.94 18.85 26.44
CA ALA A 270 3.05 18.27 27.44
C ALA A 270 3.12 19.02 28.78
N ALA A 271 4.30 19.50 29.18
CA ALA A 271 4.49 20.26 30.40
C ALA A 271 3.81 21.65 30.39
N LYS A 272 3.38 22.15 29.23
CA LYS A 272 2.79 23.50 29.07
C LYS A 272 1.28 23.51 28.92
N VAL A 273 0.63 22.35 28.90
CA VAL A 273 -0.82 22.23 28.75
C VAL A 273 -1.44 21.51 29.94
N GLU A 274 -2.67 21.86 30.30
CA GLU A 274 -3.36 21.28 31.45
C GLU A 274 -3.93 19.89 31.13
N THR A 275 -4.58 19.76 29.96
CA THR A 275 -5.13 18.50 29.48
C THR A 275 -4.54 18.19 28.10
N LEU A 276 -3.92 17.04 27.96
CA LEU A 276 -3.28 16.60 26.74
C LEU A 276 -4.12 15.53 26.05
N TYR A 277 -4.38 15.73 24.76
CA TYR A 277 -5.00 14.76 23.88
C TYR A 277 -4.01 14.31 22.82
N VAL A 278 -4.04 13.01 22.47
CA VAL A 278 -3.35 12.46 21.29
C VAL A 278 -4.40 12.09 20.25
N ILE A 279 -4.35 12.74 19.09
CA ILE A 279 -5.33 12.54 18.03
C ILE A 279 -4.63 11.92 16.82
N GLU A 280 -4.87 10.64 16.63
CA GLU A 280 -4.31 9.84 15.53
C GLU A 280 -5.35 8.80 15.07
N GLU A 281 -5.43 8.57 13.75
CA GLU A 281 -6.25 7.51 13.19
C GLU A 281 -5.56 6.15 13.31
N LEU A 282 -6.33 5.06 13.24
CA LEU A 282 -5.89 3.67 13.37
C LEU A 282 -5.29 3.35 14.76
N ASP A 283 -4.13 2.71 14.82
CA ASP A 283 -3.54 2.23 16.07
C ASP A 283 -2.97 3.35 16.95
N PRO A 284 -2.93 3.17 18.28
CA PRO A 284 -2.43 4.17 19.22
C PRO A 284 -0.89 4.24 19.26
N ILE A 285 -0.24 4.40 18.10
CA ILE A 285 1.23 4.34 17.97
C ILE A 285 1.92 5.52 18.68
N ILE A 286 1.36 6.74 18.57
CA ILE A 286 1.88 7.93 19.25
C ILE A 286 1.48 7.89 20.71
N GLU A 287 0.20 7.62 20.98
CA GLU A 287 -0.39 7.62 22.31
C GLU A 287 0.31 6.63 23.25
N GLU A 288 0.52 5.38 22.81
CA GLU A 288 1.20 4.35 23.61
C GLU A 288 2.62 4.77 23.98
N GLN A 289 3.37 5.35 23.05
CA GLN A 289 4.73 5.81 23.33
C GLN A 289 4.72 7.00 24.31
N VAL A 290 3.85 7.98 24.10
CA VAL A 290 3.69 9.14 25.01
C VAL A 290 3.36 8.66 26.43
N LYS A 291 2.39 7.74 26.58
CA LYS A 291 2.01 7.16 27.86
C LYS A 291 3.13 6.33 28.48
N SER A 292 3.93 5.62 27.68
CA SER A 292 5.08 4.82 28.16
C SER A 292 6.17 5.67 28.84
N TRP A 293 6.23 6.96 28.51
CA TRP A 293 7.15 7.92 29.15
C TRP A 293 6.57 8.53 30.44
N GLY A 294 5.40 8.08 30.87
CA GLY A 294 4.72 8.59 32.07
C GLY A 294 3.92 9.87 31.86
N ILE A 295 3.75 10.31 30.61
CA ILE A 295 2.95 11.48 30.26
C ILE A 295 1.46 11.08 30.26
N LYS A 296 0.63 11.81 31.01
CA LYS A 296 -0.81 11.60 30.99
C LYS A 296 -1.39 12.21 29.70
N ALA A 297 -2.03 11.39 28.90
CA ALA A 297 -2.70 11.80 27.68
C ALA A 297 -4.01 11.04 27.49
N ILE A 298 -4.97 11.63 26.82
CA ILE A 298 -6.27 11.05 26.48
C ILE A 298 -6.27 10.82 24.95
N GLY A 299 -6.71 9.66 24.50
CA GLY A 299 -6.76 9.33 23.08
C GLY A 299 -7.81 8.27 22.79
N LYS A 300 -7.42 7.03 22.63
CA LYS A 300 -8.33 5.93 22.26
C LYS A 300 -9.33 5.54 23.35
N GLU A 301 -9.23 6.08 24.57
CA GLU A 301 -10.29 5.96 25.57
C GLU A 301 -11.60 6.62 25.13
N ILE A 302 -11.52 7.67 24.30
CA ILE A 302 -12.68 8.43 23.82
C ILE A 302 -12.85 8.42 22.30
N LEU A 303 -11.85 7.94 21.56
CA LEU A 303 -11.83 7.87 20.10
C LEU A 303 -11.68 6.42 19.62
N THR A 304 -12.32 6.09 18.53
CA THR A 304 -12.24 4.76 17.91
C THR A 304 -10.88 4.49 17.30
N VAL A 305 -10.49 3.21 17.23
CA VAL A 305 -9.35 2.73 16.42
C VAL A 305 -9.76 2.45 14.97
N GLN A 306 -11.05 2.50 14.65
CA GLN A 306 -11.62 2.13 13.36
C GLN A 306 -12.00 3.36 12.54
N GLY A 307 -11.65 3.35 11.27
CA GLY A 307 -12.11 4.33 10.31
C GLY A 307 -11.44 5.68 10.38
N GLU A 308 -11.91 6.58 9.53
CA GLU A 308 -11.48 7.98 9.51
C GLU A 308 -12.11 8.79 10.65
N TYR A 309 -11.38 9.77 11.13
CA TYR A 309 -11.92 10.77 12.03
C TYR A 309 -12.62 11.90 11.26
N SER A 310 -13.33 12.72 12.00
CA SER A 310 -13.96 13.95 11.50
C SER A 310 -14.02 15.03 12.58
N VAL A 311 -14.18 16.26 12.14
CA VAL A 311 -14.38 17.43 13.02
C VAL A 311 -15.51 17.19 14.03
N ASN A 312 -16.63 16.64 13.56
CA ASN A 312 -17.79 16.34 14.39
C ASN A 312 -17.54 15.26 15.45
N MET A 313 -16.75 14.23 15.10
CA MET A 313 -16.34 13.21 16.08
C MET A 313 -15.49 13.82 17.19
N LEU A 314 -14.53 14.68 16.85
CA LEU A 314 -13.68 15.34 17.83
C LEU A 314 -14.49 16.29 18.73
N LYS A 315 -15.37 17.12 18.17
CA LYS A 315 -16.26 18.00 18.95
C LYS A 315 -17.15 17.20 19.91
N LYS A 316 -17.74 16.11 19.44
CA LYS A 316 -18.57 15.25 20.27
C LYS A 316 -17.78 14.59 21.41
N ALA A 317 -16.63 13.98 21.09
CA ALA A 317 -15.84 13.21 22.05
C ALA A 317 -15.17 14.10 23.11
N ILE A 318 -14.71 15.31 22.74
CA ILE A 318 -13.90 16.16 23.60
C ILE A 318 -14.72 17.30 24.25
N ALA A 319 -15.60 17.95 23.47
CA ALA A 319 -16.41 19.08 23.95
C ALA A 319 -17.85 18.68 24.35
N GLY A 320 -18.28 17.45 24.07
CA GLY A 320 -19.67 17.03 24.30
C GLY A 320 -20.68 17.66 23.35
N GLU A 321 -20.20 18.33 22.30
CA GLU A 321 -21.04 18.96 21.30
C GLU A 321 -21.66 17.94 20.35
N SER A 322 -22.96 17.97 20.20
CA SER A 322 -23.65 17.20 19.16
C SER A 322 -23.92 18.13 17.98
N PRO A 323 -23.26 17.91 16.84
CA PRO A 323 -23.53 18.75 15.67
C PRO A 323 -24.98 18.56 15.22
N ASP A 324 -25.60 19.64 14.79
CA ASP A 324 -26.93 19.60 14.15
C ASP A 324 -26.77 19.05 12.73
N ILE A 325 -26.74 17.72 12.64
CA ILE A 325 -26.63 17.02 11.36
C ILE A 325 -28.07 16.75 10.89
N ALA A 326 -28.43 17.34 9.76
CA ALA A 326 -29.67 16.98 9.09
C ALA A 326 -29.72 15.46 8.89
N PRO A 327 -30.87 14.78 9.14
CA PRO A 327 -30.97 13.36 8.93
C PRO A 327 -30.59 13.02 7.49
N ALA A 328 -29.76 12.00 7.34
CA ALA A 328 -29.35 11.56 6.02
C ALA A 328 -30.58 11.23 5.17
N ALA A 329 -30.66 11.79 3.97
CA ALA A 329 -31.69 11.40 3.02
C ALA A 329 -31.63 9.89 2.76
N SER A 330 -32.76 9.21 2.76
CA SER A 330 -32.83 7.80 2.35
C SER A 330 -32.47 7.72 0.87
N VAL A 331 -31.26 7.26 0.58
CA VAL A 331 -30.79 7.02 -0.79
C VAL A 331 -30.66 5.52 -1.04
N PRO A 332 -30.94 5.04 -2.26
CA PRO A 332 -30.72 3.63 -2.59
C PRO A 332 -29.27 3.22 -2.37
N ASN A 333 -29.07 2.07 -1.72
CA ASN A 333 -27.74 1.49 -1.60
C ASN A 333 -27.19 1.16 -3.00
N ARG A 334 -25.94 1.53 -3.28
CA ARG A 334 -25.23 1.25 -4.53
C ARG A 334 -23.97 0.43 -4.22
N PRO A 335 -24.11 -0.87 -3.95
CA PRO A 335 -22.96 -1.73 -3.72
C PRO A 335 -22.10 -1.81 -4.99
N PRO A 336 -20.80 -2.07 -4.88
CA PRO A 336 -19.96 -2.33 -6.03
C PRO A 336 -20.46 -3.58 -6.76
N ILE A 337 -20.49 -3.53 -8.08
CA ILE A 337 -20.91 -4.63 -8.94
C ILE A 337 -19.95 -4.75 -10.14
N LEU A 338 -19.87 -5.95 -10.73
CA LEU A 338 -19.17 -6.14 -11.99
C LEU A 338 -19.83 -5.31 -13.10
N CYS A 339 -19.03 -4.71 -13.97
CA CYS A 339 -19.49 -3.86 -15.06
C CYS A 339 -20.49 -4.58 -15.99
N PRO A 340 -21.42 -3.86 -16.63
CA PRO A 340 -22.22 -4.43 -17.71
C PRO A 340 -21.32 -4.98 -18.82
N GLY A 341 -21.58 -6.22 -19.28
CA GLY A 341 -20.74 -6.85 -20.32
C GLY A 341 -19.37 -7.37 -19.84
N CYS A 342 -19.09 -7.35 -18.53
CA CYS A 342 -17.86 -7.89 -17.99
C CYS A 342 -17.75 -9.41 -18.26
N PRO A 343 -16.62 -9.92 -18.81
CA PRO A 343 -16.45 -11.35 -19.09
C PRO A 343 -16.53 -12.22 -17.83
N HIS A 344 -16.14 -11.71 -16.67
CA HIS A 344 -16.21 -12.43 -15.40
C HIS A 344 -17.65 -12.86 -15.03
N ARG A 345 -18.66 -12.11 -15.47
CA ARG A 345 -20.08 -12.44 -15.19
C ARG A 345 -20.49 -13.77 -15.84
N SER A 346 -20.05 -14.00 -17.08
CA SER A 346 -20.33 -15.25 -17.79
C SER A 346 -19.69 -16.45 -17.07
N VAL A 347 -18.45 -16.31 -16.64
CA VAL A 347 -17.73 -17.33 -15.87
C VAL A 347 -18.50 -17.68 -14.60
N TYR A 348 -18.85 -16.70 -13.78
CA TYR A 348 -19.58 -16.95 -12.54
C TYR A 348 -21.00 -17.48 -12.76
N SER A 349 -21.67 -17.09 -13.85
CA SER A 349 -22.95 -17.67 -14.21
C SER A 349 -22.84 -19.18 -14.49
N VAL A 350 -21.79 -19.62 -15.17
CA VAL A 350 -21.51 -21.03 -15.42
C VAL A 350 -21.17 -21.77 -14.12
N LEU A 351 -20.28 -21.22 -13.30
CA LEU A 351 -19.90 -21.85 -12.02
C LEU A 351 -21.09 -21.97 -11.07
N ASN A 352 -21.95 -20.94 -10.98
CA ASN A 352 -23.17 -20.97 -10.19
C ASN A 352 -24.15 -22.07 -10.70
N LYS A 353 -24.37 -22.14 -12.03
CA LYS A 353 -25.18 -23.18 -12.64
C LYS A 353 -24.67 -24.59 -12.31
N LEU A 354 -23.34 -24.76 -12.27
CA LEU A 354 -22.71 -26.05 -11.95
C LEU A 354 -22.61 -26.32 -10.44
N LYS A 355 -22.95 -25.34 -9.59
CA LYS A 355 -22.81 -25.40 -8.13
C LYS A 355 -21.36 -25.64 -7.70
N ILE A 356 -20.43 -25.03 -8.39
CA ILE A 356 -19.00 -25.08 -8.09
C ILE A 356 -18.66 -23.94 -7.16
N HIS A 357 -17.93 -24.23 -6.10
CA HIS A 357 -17.36 -23.30 -5.15
C HIS A 357 -16.08 -22.67 -5.70
N ALA A 358 -15.79 -21.45 -5.33
CA ALA A 358 -14.55 -20.80 -5.72
C ALA A 358 -13.73 -20.33 -4.50
N ALA A 359 -12.50 -20.83 -4.41
CA ALA A 359 -11.45 -20.15 -3.67
C ALA A 359 -11.03 -18.93 -4.49
N GLY A 360 -11.46 -17.76 -4.05
CA GLY A 360 -11.28 -16.50 -4.78
C GLY A 360 -10.00 -15.77 -4.40
N ASP A 361 -9.72 -14.75 -5.16
CA ASP A 361 -8.57 -13.87 -4.98
C ASP A 361 -8.99 -12.40 -4.96
N ILE A 362 -8.05 -11.47 -4.87
CA ILE A 362 -8.30 -10.03 -4.76
C ILE A 362 -8.26 -9.36 -6.13
N GLY A 363 -9.39 -8.82 -6.56
CA GLY A 363 -9.58 -8.09 -7.81
C GLY A 363 -11.06 -7.88 -8.10
N CYS A 364 -11.43 -7.37 -9.28
CA CYS A 364 -12.84 -7.19 -9.68
C CYS A 364 -13.65 -8.50 -9.51
N TYR A 365 -13.04 -9.62 -9.79
CA TYR A 365 -13.63 -10.95 -9.68
C TYR A 365 -14.00 -11.36 -8.25
N THR A 366 -13.49 -10.70 -7.20
CA THR A 366 -13.99 -10.87 -5.82
C THR A 366 -15.48 -10.60 -5.72
N LEU A 367 -16.01 -9.72 -6.58
CA LEU A 367 -17.45 -9.41 -6.65
C LEU A 367 -18.32 -10.59 -7.13
N GLY A 368 -17.73 -11.69 -7.52
CA GLY A 368 -18.41 -12.97 -7.69
C GLY A 368 -19.02 -13.54 -6.39
N ALA A 369 -18.65 -12.99 -5.23
CA ALA A 369 -19.23 -13.34 -3.94
C ALA A 369 -20.64 -12.75 -3.72
N VAL A 370 -20.99 -11.66 -4.41
CA VAL A 370 -22.27 -10.97 -4.18
C VAL A 370 -23.35 -11.43 -5.14
N ALA A 371 -24.61 -11.26 -4.70
CA ALA A 371 -25.77 -11.60 -5.50
C ALA A 371 -25.77 -10.82 -6.85
N PRO A 372 -26.25 -11.43 -7.94
CA PRO A 372 -26.86 -12.77 -8.06
C PRO A 372 -25.84 -13.91 -8.31
N LEU A 373 -24.55 -13.62 -8.31
CA LEU A 373 -23.50 -14.58 -8.69
C LEU A 373 -23.22 -15.62 -7.61
N ASN A 374 -22.95 -15.21 -6.37
CA ASN A 374 -22.83 -16.05 -5.17
C ASN A 374 -21.93 -17.31 -5.37
N VAL A 375 -20.74 -17.15 -5.93
CA VAL A 375 -19.83 -18.26 -6.27
C VAL A 375 -18.55 -18.25 -5.47
N VAL A 376 -18.03 -17.06 -5.16
CA VAL A 376 -16.77 -16.91 -4.42
C VAL A 376 -17.04 -17.09 -2.93
N ASP A 377 -16.41 -18.09 -2.32
CA ASP A 377 -16.62 -18.46 -0.90
C ASP A 377 -15.52 -17.92 0.01
N THR A 378 -14.31 -17.72 -0.51
CA THR A 378 -13.16 -17.25 0.29
C THR A 378 -12.31 -16.26 -0.48
N THR A 379 -11.73 -15.28 0.23
CA THR A 379 -10.65 -14.42 -0.27
C THR A 379 -9.68 -14.12 0.88
N ILE A 380 -8.37 -14.11 0.61
CA ILE A 380 -7.34 -13.87 1.64
C ILE A 380 -6.47 -12.68 1.24
N CYS A 381 -5.56 -12.89 0.30
CA CYS A 381 -4.66 -11.88 -0.23
C CYS A 381 -4.35 -12.19 -1.70
N MET A 382 -3.69 -11.28 -2.41
CA MET A 382 -3.36 -11.48 -3.81
C MET A 382 -2.51 -12.73 -4.02
N GLY A 383 -2.97 -13.61 -4.92
CA GLY A 383 -2.32 -14.88 -5.27
C GLY A 383 -2.69 -16.08 -4.39
N ALA A 384 -3.48 -15.88 -3.33
CA ALA A 384 -3.75 -16.93 -2.34
C ALA A 384 -4.81 -17.97 -2.78
N SER A 385 -5.61 -17.69 -3.80
CA SER A 385 -6.70 -18.60 -4.22
C SER A 385 -6.17 -20.00 -4.56
N ILE A 386 -5.09 -20.07 -5.31
CA ILE A 386 -4.46 -21.33 -5.77
C ILE A 386 -3.90 -22.11 -4.58
N SER A 387 -3.10 -21.45 -3.73
CA SER A 387 -2.52 -22.07 -2.54
C SER A 387 -3.59 -22.53 -1.54
N SER A 388 -4.67 -21.76 -1.40
CA SER A 388 -5.80 -22.13 -0.53
C SER A 388 -6.50 -23.38 -1.01
N LEU A 389 -6.78 -23.47 -2.33
CA LEU A 389 -7.36 -24.66 -2.93
C LEU A 389 -6.45 -25.88 -2.76
N HIS A 390 -5.12 -25.71 -2.98
CA HIS A 390 -4.14 -26.74 -2.74
C HIS A 390 -4.12 -27.20 -1.27
N GLY A 391 -4.16 -26.26 -0.33
CA GLY A 391 -4.26 -26.58 1.09
C GLY A 391 -5.52 -27.37 1.45
N MET A 392 -6.68 -27.03 0.86
CA MET A 392 -7.91 -27.78 1.02
C MET A 392 -7.78 -29.21 0.51
N GLU A 393 -7.15 -29.40 -0.67
CA GLU A 393 -6.84 -30.71 -1.24
C GLU A 393 -5.99 -31.56 -0.30
N LYS A 394 -4.88 -30.99 0.18
CA LYS A 394 -3.97 -31.72 1.09
C LYS A 394 -4.61 -32.08 2.42
N ALA A 395 -5.56 -31.27 2.89
CA ALA A 395 -6.29 -31.51 4.14
C ALA A 395 -7.39 -32.56 4.01
N LYS A 396 -8.16 -32.56 2.89
CA LYS A 396 -9.39 -33.36 2.71
C LYS A 396 -9.31 -34.35 1.56
N GLY A 397 -8.24 -34.32 0.76
CA GLY A 397 -8.08 -35.14 -0.43
C GLY A 397 -8.70 -34.56 -1.69
N LYS A 398 -8.32 -35.14 -2.83
CA LYS A 398 -8.74 -34.68 -4.17
C LYS A 398 -10.27 -34.72 -4.40
N ASP A 399 -10.97 -35.65 -3.79
CA ASP A 399 -12.43 -35.78 -3.96
C ASP A 399 -13.17 -34.59 -3.33
N TYR A 400 -12.59 -33.97 -2.28
CA TYR A 400 -13.18 -32.79 -1.66
C TYR A 400 -13.16 -31.58 -2.59
N ILE A 401 -12.10 -31.40 -3.38
CA ILE A 401 -11.94 -30.24 -4.25
C ILE A 401 -12.57 -30.41 -5.65
N LYS A 402 -13.21 -31.53 -5.95
CA LYS A 402 -13.89 -31.73 -7.25
C LYS A 402 -14.98 -30.72 -7.55
N ASN A 403 -15.57 -30.14 -6.50
CA ASN A 403 -16.58 -29.07 -6.60
C ASN A 403 -16.00 -27.68 -6.33
N TRP A 404 -14.66 -27.54 -6.38
CA TRP A 404 -13.95 -26.30 -6.15
C TRP A 404 -13.06 -25.92 -7.32
N VAL A 405 -12.92 -24.62 -7.53
CA VAL A 405 -11.90 -24.05 -8.42
C VAL A 405 -11.18 -22.91 -7.70
N ALA A 406 -9.93 -22.65 -8.04
CA ALA A 406 -9.28 -21.38 -7.68
C ALA A 406 -9.58 -20.35 -8.78
N VAL A 407 -10.02 -19.17 -8.41
CA VAL A 407 -10.31 -18.07 -9.36
C VAL A 407 -9.37 -16.92 -9.09
N ILE A 408 -8.65 -16.47 -10.12
CA ILE A 408 -7.65 -15.41 -10.04
C ILE A 408 -7.66 -14.57 -11.32
N GLY A 409 -7.40 -13.27 -11.23
CA GLY A 409 -7.23 -12.40 -12.41
C GLY A 409 -5.83 -12.49 -13.00
N ASP A 410 -5.69 -12.04 -14.23
CA ASP A 410 -4.44 -12.04 -15.01
C ASP A 410 -3.31 -11.25 -14.31
N SER A 411 -3.57 -10.03 -13.89
CA SER A 411 -2.60 -9.21 -13.13
C SER A 411 -2.22 -9.87 -11.80
N THR A 412 -3.19 -10.36 -11.03
CA THR A 412 -2.96 -11.02 -9.75
C THR A 412 -2.22 -12.36 -9.90
N PHE A 413 -2.46 -13.07 -11.00
CA PHE A 413 -1.71 -14.27 -11.33
C PHE A 413 -0.21 -13.97 -11.50
N LEU A 414 0.12 -12.88 -12.22
CA LEU A 414 1.50 -12.43 -12.38
C LEU A 414 2.08 -11.79 -11.11
N HIS A 415 1.25 -11.25 -10.23
CA HIS A 415 1.68 -10.67 -8.96
C HIS A 415 2.31 -11.73 -8.04
N THR A 416 1.57 -12.77 -7.69
CA THR A 416 2.03 -13.86 -6.81
C THR A 416 1.37 -15.20 -7.12
N GLY A 417 0.32 -15.25 -7.93
CA GLY A 417 -0.40 -16.48 -8.26
C GLY A 417 0.46 -17.52 -9.00
N ILE A 418 1.42 -17.07 -9.79
CA ILE A 418 2.37 -17.97 -10.48
C ILE A 418 3.18 -18.82 -9.50
N ASN A 419 3.60 -18.26 -8.37
CA ASN A 419 4.34 -19.00 -7.34
C ASN A 419 3.46 -20.08 -6.72
N SER A 420 2.17 -19.76 -6.49
CA SER A 420 1.18 -20.72 -5.98
C SER A 420 0.90 -21.87 -6.98
N LEU A 421 0.91 -21.56 -8.28
CA LEU A 421 0.76 -22.58 -9.32
C LEU A 421 1.98 -23.51 -9.38
N ILE A 422 3.19 -22.95 -9.30
CA ILE A 422 4.44 -23.73 -9.21
C ILE A 422 4.40 -24.65 -8.00
N ASP A 423 3.99 -24.16 -6.84
CA ASP A 423 3.88 -24.95 -5.61
C ASP A 423 2.87 -26.11 -5.77
N MET A 424 1.68 -25.82 -6.32
CA MET A 424 0.65 -26.83 -6.57
C MET A 424 1.15 -27.94 -7.51
N VAL A 425 1.82 -27.59 -8.61
CA VAL A 425 2.38 -28.57 -9.58
C VAL A 425 3.50 -29.36 -8.93
N TYR A 426 4.45 -28.69 -8.28
CA TYR A 426 5.60 -29.32 -7.63
C TYR A 426 5.19 -30.35 -6.58
N ASN A 427 4.14 -30.03 -5.81
CA ASN A 427 3.61 -30.89 -4.74
C ASN A 427 2.48 -31.82 -5.22
N LYS A 428 2.39 -32.07 -6.53
CA LYS A 428 1.43 -33.04 -7.13
C LYS A 428 0.00 -32.76 -6.70
N GLY A 429 -0.44 -31.52 -6.83
CA GLY A 429 -1.82 -31.13 -6.66
C GLY A 429 -2.69 -31.56 -7.87
N THR A 430 -4.03 -31.50 -7.68
CA THR A 430 -4.99 -31.87 -8.73
C THR A 430 -6.06 -30.78 -8.94
N GLY A 431 -5.83 -29.58 -8.37
CA GLY A 431 -6.79 -28.50 -8.41
C GLY A 431 -6.95 -27.86 -9.79
N THR A 432 -8.17 -27.36 -10.07
CA THR A 432 -8.46 -26.55 -11.26
C THR A 432 -8.31 -25.07 -10.95
N VAL A 433 -7.51 -24.36 -11.74
CA VAL A 433 -7.26 -22.92 -11.64
C VAL A 433 -7.95 -22.21 -12.81
N MET A 434 -8.72 -21.18 -12.55
CA MET A 434 -9.35 -20.32 -13.54
C MET A 434 -8.71 -18.94 -13.53
N ILE A 435 -7.98 -18.59 -14.60
CA ILE A 435 -7.42 -17.25 -14.80
C ILE A 435 -8.43 -16.44 -15.60
N LEU A 436 -8.98 -15.41 -14.97
CA LEU A 436 -9.93 -14.48 -15.58
C LEU A 436 -9.17 -13.30 -16.20
N ASP A 437 -8.85 -13.42 -17.48
CA ASP A 437 -8.07 -12.45 -18.23
C ASP A 437 -9.00 -11.37 -18.82
N ASN A 438 -8.96 -10.16 -18.26
CA ASN A 438 -9.57 -8.97 -18.81
C ASN A 438 -8.55 -7.98 -19.38
N SER A 439 -7.30 -8.40 -19.48
CA SER A 439 -6.17 -7.64 -20.03
C SER A 439 -5.96 -6.26 -19.38
N THR A 440 -6.23 -6.16 -18.05
CA THR A 440 -6.01 -4.93 -17.31
C THR A 440 -6.05 -5.17 -15.79
N THR A 441 -5.35 -4.35 -15.02
CA THR A 441 -5.53 -4.25 -13.56
C THR A 441 -6.75 -3.38 -13.27
N GLY A 442 -7.95 -3.97 -13.41
CA GLY A 442 -9.21 -3.23 -13.50
C GLY A 442 -9.63 -2.49 -12.23
N MET A 443 -9.46 -3.10 -11.04
CA MET A 443 -9.98 -2.58 -9.77
C MET A 443 -9.34 -1.24 -9.36
N THR A 444 -8.10 -1.00 -9.72
CA THR A 444 -7.30 0.17 -9.34
C THR A 444 -7.33 1.30 -10.38
N GLY A 445 -8.02 1.12 -11.52
CA GLY A 445 -8.17 2.14 -12.55
C GLY A 445 -7.71 1.74 -13.95
N HIS A 446 -7.67 0.45 -14.25
CA HIS A 446 -7.32 -0.09 -15.57
C HIS A 446 -5.84 0.10 -15.99
N GLN A 447 -4.92 -0.11 -15.04
CA GLN A 447 -3.48 -0.05 -15.33
C GLN A 447 -3.02 -1.23 -16.17
N ASP A 448 -1.98 -0.98 -16.96
CA ASP A 448 -1.25 -2.02 -17.68
C ASP A 448 -0.44 -2.92 -16.73
N HIS A 449 -0.16 -4.14 -17.16
CA HIS A 449 0.68 -5.12 -16.48
C HIS A 449 1.46 -5.97 -17.48
N ALA A 450 2.31 -6.88 -17.01
CA ALA A 450 3.24 -7.60 -17.90
C ALA A 450 2.59 -8.43 -19.04
N ALA A 451 1.28 -8.74 -18.98
CA ALA A 451 0.59 -9.44 -20.07
C ALA A 451 -0.16 -8.48 -21.03
N THR A 452 -0.18 -7.17 -20.79
CA THR A 452 -0.88 -6.21 -21.68
C THR A 452 -0.03 -5.72 -22.85
N GLY A 453 1.31 -5.84 -22.77
CA GLY A 453 2.23 -5.42 -23.82
C GLY A 453 2.49 -3.91 -23.86
N LYS A 454 2.26 -3.19 -22.76
CA LYS A 454 2.54 -1.78 -22.60
C LYS A 454 3.21 -1.49 -21.27
N THR A 455 4.18 -0.56 -21.29
CA THR A 455 4.79 0.00 -20.08
C THR A 455 3.89 1.06 -19.42
N LEU A 456 4.23 1.50 -18.20
CA LEU A 456 3.54 2.61 -17.52
C LEU A 456 3.52 3.90 -18.37
N LYS A 457 4.58 4.17 -19.13
CA LYS A 457 4.67 5.34 -20.04
C LYS A 457 4.01 5.10 -21.40
N GLY A 458 3.33 3.96 -21.61
CA GLY A 458 2.58 3.64 -22.81
C GLY A 458 3.41 3.08 -23.97
N GLU A 459 4.68 2.78 -23.75
CA GLU A 459 5.56 2.19 -24.77
C GLU A 459 5.19 0.72 -25.01
N ALA A 460 5.22 0.30 -26.27
CA ALA A 460 5.01 -1.10 -26.62
C ALA A 460 6.15 -1.98 -26.08
N THR A 461 5.80 -3.11 -25.48
CA THR A 461 6.77 -4.06 -24.90
C THR A 461 6.28 -5.49 -25.07
N TYR A 462 7.08 -6.46 -24.62
CA TYR A 462 6.71 -7.86 -24.63
C TYR A 462 5.50 -8.12 -23.72
N ALA A 463 4.49 -8.82 -24.29
CA ALA A 463 3.34 -9.30 -23.52
C ALA A 463 3.57 -10.74 -23.11
N VAL A 464 3.49 -11.01 -21.81
CA VAL A 464 3.59 -12.38 -21.28
C VAL A 464 2.38 -13.19 -21.72
N ASP A 465 2.62 -14.30 -22.41
CA ASP A 465 1.59 -15.27 -22.75
C ASP A 465 1.31 -16.19 -21.56
N LEU A 466 0.13 -16.06 -20.96
CA LEU A 466 -0.25 -16.79 -19.76
C LEU A 466 -0.35 -18.31 -20.00
N ALA A 467 -0.81 -18.73 -21.17
CA ALA A 467 -0.95 -20.14 -21.49
C ALA A 467 0.43 -20.81 -21.62
N THR A 468 1.35 -20.16 -22.30
CA THR A 468 2.75 -20.63 -22.42
C THR A 468 3.42 -20.67 -21.04
N LEU A 469 3.19 -19.65 -20.20
CA LEU A 469 3.75 -19.60 -18.86
C LEU A 469 3.24 -20.77 -17.98
N CYS A 470 1.93 -21.05 -18.01
CA CYS A 470 1.36 -22.18 -17.28
C CYS A 470 1.94 -23.53 -17.74
N LYS A 471 2.11 -23.72 -19.06
CA LYS A 471 2.75 -24.93 -19.61
C LYS A 471 4.22 -25.03 -19.18
N ALA A 472 4.94 -23.92 -19.18
CA ALA A 472 6.36 -23.87 -18.81
C ALA A 472 6.62 -24.29 -17.34
N VAL A 473 5.66 -24.08 -16.45
CA VAL A 473 5.75 -24.50 -15.04
C VAL A 473 5.22 -25.93 -14.80
N GLY A 474 4.87 -26.67 -15.87
CA GLY A 474 4.53 -28.09 -15.80
C GLY A 474 3.03 -28.42 -15.80
N VAL A 475 2.16 -27.48 -16.15
CA VAL A 475 0.73 -27.77 -16.34
C VAL A 475 0.50 -28.41 -17.70
N ASN A 476 -0.04 -29.65 -17.70
CA ASN A 476 -0.36 -30.38 -18.94
C ASN A 476 -1.68 -29.97 -19.56
N HIS A 477 -2.62 -29.56 -18.74
CA HIS A 477 -4.00 -29.25 -19.13
C HIS A 477 -4.26 -27.73 -19.06
N VAL A 478 -3.98 -27.02 -20.16
CA VAL A 478 -4.19 -25.58 -20.29
C VAL A 478 -5.22 -25.31 -21.39
N TYR A 479 -6.31 -24.67 -21.04
CA TYR A 479 -7.44 -24.35 -21.93
C TYR A 479 -7.57 -22.83 -22.07
N GLU A 480 -7.73 -22.34 -23.29
CA GLU A 480 -8.08 -20.94 -23.57
C GLU A 480 -9.51 -20.90 -24.14
N ILE A 481 -10.38 -20.12 -23.50
CA ILE A 481 -11.82 -20.08 -23.81
C ILE A 481 -12.31 -18.64 -23.82
N ASN A 482 -13.09 -18.31 -24.85
CA ASN A 482 -13.86 -17.07 -24.81
C ASN A 482 -14.89 -17.12 -23.68
N ALA A 483 -14.83 -16.18 -22.75
CA ALA A 483 -15.70 -16.13 -21.57
C ALA A 483 -17.20 -16.12 -21.91
N PHE A 484 -17.56 -15.63 -23.09
CA PHE A 484 -18.95 -15.58 -23.59
C PHE A 484 -19.42 -16.88 -24.26
N ASP A 485 -18.50 -17.81 -24.56
CA ASP A 485 -18.86 -19.17 -24.99
C ASP A 485 -19.18 -20.04 -23.79
N THR A 486 -20.34 -19.80 -23.21
CA THR A 486 -20.77 -20.45 -21.95
C THR A 486 -20.97 -21.95 -22.07
N GLU A 487 -21.32 -22.49 -23.26
CA GLU A 487 -21.47 -23.93 -23.49
C GLU A 487 -20.09 -24.62 -23.46
N LYS A 488 -19.12 -24.08 -24.19
CA LYS A 488 -17.76 -24.60 -24.19
C LYS A 488 -17.13 -24.48 -22.80
N LEU A 489 -17.33 -23.34 -22.11
CA LEU A 489 -16.85 -23.11 -20.76
C LEU A 489 -17.42 -24.13 -19.77
N GLU A 490 -18.74 -24.37 -19.79
CA GLU A 490 -19.40 -25.38 -18.95
C GLU A 490 -18.79 -26.77 -19.16
N LYS A 491 -18.63 -27.16 -20.41
CA LYS A 491 -18.02 -28.46 -20.77
C LYS A 491 -16.60 -28.56 -20.23
N THR A 492 -15.76 -27.53 -20.47
CA THR A 492 -14.36 -27.52 -20.06
C THR A 492 -14.20 -27.53 -18.53
N VAL A 493 -15.04 -26.79 -17.81
CA VAL A 493 -15.02 -26.80 -16.34
C VAL A 493 -15.30 -28.20 -15.79
N LYS A 494 -16.31 -28.91 -16.35
CA LYS A 494 -16.65 -30.29 -15.96
C LYS A 494 -15.48 -31.26 -16.26
N GLU A 495 -14.83 -31.11 -17.41
CA GLU A 495 -13.69 -31.92 -17.80
C GLU A 495 -12.48 -31.66 -16.89
N ALA A 496 -12.13 -30.38 -16.66
CA ALA A 496 -10.98 -30.00 -15.87
C ALA A 496 -11.10 -30.42 -14.40
N THR A 497 -12.28 -30.22 -13.78
CA THR A 497 -12.49 -30.59 -12.37
C THR A 497 -12.56 -32.11 -12.15
N ALA A 498 -12.71 -32.89 -13.19
CA ALA A 498 -12.67 -34.35 -13.13
C ALA A 498 -11.25 -34.95 -13.27
N LEU A 499 -10.28 -34.15 -13.64
CA LEU A 499 -8.90 -34.60 -13.80
C LEU A 499 -8.23 -34.88 -12.44
N ASP A 500 -7.30 -35.83 -12.46
CA ASP A 500 -6.40 -36.11 -11.32
C ASP A 500 -5.05 -35.39 -11.46
N GLU A 501 -5.01 -34.31 -12.22
CA GLU A 501 -3.87 -33.44 -12.48
C GLU A 501 -4.27 -31.97 -12.40
N VAL A 502 -3.29 -31.08 -12.24
CA VAL A 502 -3.55 -29.64 -12.29
C VAL A 502 -4.06 -29.23 -13.66
N ALA A 503 -5.16 -28.51 -13.68
CA ALA A 503 -5.71 -27.92 -14.90
C ALA A 503 -5.80 -26.39 -14.76
N VAL A 504 -5.52 -25.69 -15.85
CA VAL A 504 -5.69 -24.24 -15.94
C VAL A 504 -6.66 -23.87 -17.05
N ILE A 505 -7.68 -23.09 -16.73
CA ILE A 505 -8.63 -22.54 -17.69
C ILE A 505 -8.44 -21.02 -17.73
N ILE A 506 -8.00 -20.49 -18.86
CA ILE A 506 -7.85 -19.04 -19.10
C ILE A 506 -9.07 -18.58 -19.87
N THR A 507 -9.83 -17.65 -19.29
CA THR A 507 -11.02 -17.07 -19.94
C THR A 507 -10.73 -15.64 -20.37
N LYS A 508 -10.94 -15.37 -21.65
CA LYS A 508 -10.72 -14.05 -22.26
C LYS A 508 -12.02 -13.44 -22.77
#